data_10e1e3c7bb2ac9a11acdebbb8050272e
#
_entry.id   10e1e3c7bb2ac9a11acdebbb8050272e
#
_cell.length_a   1.000
_cell.length_b   1.000
_cell.length_c   1.000
_cell.angle_alpha   90.00
_cell.angle_beta   90.00
_cell.angle_gamma   90.00
#
_symmetry.space_group_name_H-M   'P 1'
#
loop_
_entity.id
_entity.type
_entity.pdbx_description
1 polymer ?
#
loop_
_entity_poly.entity_id
_entity_poly.type
_entity_poly.pdbx_seq_one_letter_code
_entity_poly.pdbx_strand_id
1 'polypeptide(L)'
;MLAVLRNPTYAKLFSAQVIALLGTGLLTVALGLLAFEIAGGDAGVVMGVAMTIKMVAYVAVSPLTTALTARLKRKPLLIGTDLIRAGVALSLPFVTEVWQIYVLIFLLQSASATFTPAFQAVIPSVLPDEGQYTRALSLSRLAYDLESLVSPMLAAALLTVVSFHNLFAGTVVGFLASATLVLVSRFPRFEAPAPAPFFDRLTRGARAFWASRELQGLMALNLVVATTTAMVIVNTTVLVLGDLGRTQSDAALLLAAYGGGSMIVALTMPKLLEAVSDRRVMLTGGIALPVLLLAGAGV
;
A
#
# COMPACT_ATOMS: atom_id res chain seq x y z
N MET A 1 10.08 15.05 11.25
CA MET A 1 9.89 14.03 10.20
C MET A 1 10.84 14.21 9.02
N LEU A 2 10.91 15.37 8.37
CA LEU A 2 11.72 15.58 7.15
C LEU A 2 13.25 15.42 7.37
N ALA A 3 13.73 15.44 8.61
CA ALA A 3 15.15 15.26 8.91
C ALA A 3 15.73 13.93 8.39
N VAL A 4 14.92 12.87 8.28
CA VAL A 4 15.35 11.57 7.73
C VAL A 4 15.67 11.65 6.24
N LEU A 5 15.10 12.61 5.51
CA LEU A 5 15.40 12.86 4.10
C LEU A 5 16.79 13.49 3.87
N ARG A 6 17.49 13.91 4.94
CA ARG A 6 18.91 14.31 4.84
C ARG A 6 19.82 13.13 4.53
N ASN A 7 19.40 11.89 4.84
CA ASN A 7 20.12 10.70 4.39
C ASN A 7 19.85 10.52 2.89
N PRO A 8 20.87 10.65 2.02
CA PRO A 8 20.69 10.65 0.57
C PRO A 8 20.21 9.29 0.03
N THR A 9 20.53 8.20 0.71
CA THR A 9 20.06 6.86 0.32
C THR A 9 18.58 6.73 0.64
N TYR A 10 18.17 7.13 1.86
CA TYR A 10 16.76 7.08 2.23
C TYR A 10 15.91 8.04 1.38
N ALA A 11 16.40 9.25 1.10
CA ALA A 11 15.69 10.21 0.25
C ALA A 11 15.39 9.62 -1.13
N LYS A 12 16.36 8.95 -1.77
CA LYS A 12 16.15 8.28 -3.08
C LYS A 12 15.15 7.14 -2.97
N LEU A 13 15.23 6.33 -1.91
CA LEU A 13 14.29 5.23 -1.67
C LEU A 13 12.87 5.76 -1.43
N PHE A 14 12.72 6.79 -0.62
CA PHE A 14 11.43 7.41 -0.37
C PHE A 14 10.83 8.04 -1.63
N SER A 15 11.65 8.76 -2.43
CA SER A 15 11.22 9.29 -3.73
C SER A 15 10.81 8.17 -4.69
N ALA A 16 11.54 7.05 -4.72
CA ALA A 16 11.17 5.88 -5.50
C ALA A 16 9.79 5.35 -5.07
N GLN A 17 9.55 5.23 -3.76
CA GLN A 17 8.27 4.81 -3.21
C GLN A 17 7.13 5.74 -3.62
N VAL A 18 7.29 7.06 -3.45
CA VAL A 18 6.26 8.06 -3.78
C VAL A 18 5.92 8.01 -5.27
N ILE A 19 6.93 7.99 -6.14
CA ILE A 19 6.74 7.94 -7.59
C ILE A 19 6.04 6.64 -8.01
N ALA A 20 6.45 5.50 -7.44
CA ALA A 20 5.81 4.22 -7.70
C ALA A 20 4.35 4.19 -7.22
N LEU A 21 4.05 4.79 -6.07
CA LEU A 21 2.69 4.90 -5.53
C LEU A 21 1.81 5.77 -6.44
N LEU A 22 2.30 6.93 -6.89
CA LEU A 22 1.57 7.76 -7.86
C LEU A 22 1.28 7.00 -9.15
N GLY A 23 2.27 6.25 -9.66
CA GLY A 23 2.08 5.36 -10.80
C GLY A 23 1.01 4.30 -10.56
N THR A 24 0.98 3.69 -9.36
CA THR A 24 -0.05 2.71 -8.96
C THR A 24 -1.44 3.34 -8.89
N GLY A 25 -1.54 4.56 -8.39
CA GLY A 25 -2.80 5.27 -8.34
C GLY A 25 -3.33 5.64 -9.74
N LEU A 26 -2.47 6.08 -10.66
CA LEU A 26 -2.84 6.28 -12.06
C LEU A 26 -3.34 4.98 -12.71
N LEU A 27 -2.64 3.87 -12.47
CA LEU A 27 -3.03 2.55 -12.93
C LEU A 27 -4.42 2.14 -12.42
N THR A 28 -4.74 2.43 -11.15
CA THR A 28 -6.04 2.08 -10.56
C THR A 28 -7.18 2.79 -11.30
N VAL A 29 -7.02 4.07 -11.61
CA VAL A 29 -8.01 4.83 -12.38
C VAL A 29 -8.10 4.32 -13.82
N ALA A 30 -6.95 4.14 -14.48
CA ALA A 30 -6.89 3.62 -15.85
C ALA A 30 -7.50 2.23 -15.98
N LEU A 31 -7.28 1.36 -14.98
CA LEU A 31 -7.86 0.02 -14.93
C LEU A 31 -9.38 0.05 -14.80
N GLY A 32 -9.92 0.97 -14.00
CA GLY A 32 -11.38 1.16 -13.90
C GLY A 32 -12.00 1.56 -15.22
N LEU A 33 -11.35 2.47 -15.95
CA LEU A 33 -11.82 2.90 -17.29
C LEU A 33 -11.66 1.79 -18.33
N LEU A 34 -10.56 1.03 -18.31
CA LEU A 34 -10.35 -0.13 -19.17
C LEU A 34 -11.39 -1.23 -18.90
N ALA A 35 -11.68 -1.51 -17.63
CA ALA A 35 -12.71 -2.48 -17.25
C ALA A 35 -14.08 -2.06 -17.78
N PHE A 36 -14.39 -0.76 -17.75
CA PHE A 36 -15.63 -0.23 -18.31
C PHE A 36 -15.67 -0.34 -19.84
N GLU A 37 -14.56 -0.08 -20.52
CA GLU A 37 -14.46 -0.21 -21.98
C GLU A 37 -14.69 -1.66 -22.45
N ILE A 38 -14.14 -2.65 -21.72
CA ILE A 38 -14.22 -4.07 -22.12
C ILE A 38 -15.53 -4.73 -21.64
N ALA A 39 -15.97 -4.43 -20.40
CA ALA A 39 -17.07 -5.15 -19.75
C ALA A 39 -18.34 -4.31 -19.59
N GLY A 40 -18.33 -3.03 -19.96
CA GLY A 40 -19.50 -2.15 -19.87
C GLY A 40 -20.12 -2.14 -18.47
N GLY A 41 -21.38 -2.56 -18.36
CA GLY A 41 -22.12 -2.62 -17.09
C GLY A 41 -21.51 -3.55 -16.03
N ASP A 42 -20.72 -4.55 -16.43
CA ASP A 42 -20.07 -5.51 -15.53
C ASP A 42 -18.71 -5.03 -15.02
N ALA A 43 -18.30 -3.81 -15.34
CA ALA A 43 -17.02 -3.22 -14.90
C ALA A 43 -16.81 -3.29 -13.37
N GLY A 44 -17.88 -3.10 -12.61
CA GLY A 44 -17.85 -3.21 -11.15
C GLY A 44 -17.46 -4.61 -10.67
N VAL A 45 -17.97 -5.65 -11.33
CA VAL A 45 -17.59 -7.05 -11.03
C VAL A 45 -16.14 -7.29 -11.39
N VAL A 46 -15.68 -6.81 -12.56
CA VAL A 46 -14.28 -6.93 -12.99
C VAL A 46 -13.34 -6.27 -11.97
N MET A 47 -13.65 -5.06 -11.51
CA MET A 47 -12.87 -4.36 -10.49
C MET A 47 -12.90 -5.07 -9.13
N GLY A 48 -14.04 -5.61 -8.72
CA GLY A 48 -14.17 -6.39 -7.50
C GLY A 48 -13.29 -7.64 -7.50
N VAL A 49 -13.30 -8.38 -8.63
CA VAL A 49 -12.40 -9.55 -8.81
C VAL A 49 -10.93 -9.12 -8.83
N ALA A 50 -10.58 -8.02 -9.51
CA ALA A 50 -9.22 -7.49 -9.52
C ALA A 50 -8.74 -7.12 -8.10
N MET A 51 -9.60 -6.52 -7.27
CA MET A 51 -9.28 -6.22 -5.86
C MET A 51 -9.15 -7.49 -5.01
N THR A 52 -9.97 -8.50 -5.28
CA THR A 52 -9.85 -9.83 -4.63
C THR A 52 -8.51 -10.47 -4.99
N ILE A 53 -8.13 -10.47 -6.26
CA ILE A 53 -6.83 -10.96 -6.73
C ILE A 53 -5.69 -10.24 -6.02
N LYS A 54 -5.77 -8.91 -5.86
CA LYS A 54 -4.82 -8.12 -5.08
C LYS A 54 -4.68 -8.66 -3.65
N MET A 55 -5.79 -8.87 -2.94
CA MET A 55 -5.77 -9.37 -1.55
C MET A 55 -5.17 -10.77 -1.47
N VAL A 56 -5.55 -11.66 -2.38
CA VAL A 56 -5.01 -13.03 -2.47
C VAL A 56 -3.49 -12.99 -2.73
N ALA A 57 -3.04 -12.13 -3.64
CA ALA A 57 -1.61 -11.98 -3.93
C ALA A 57 -0.83 -11.52 -2.67
N TYR A 58 -1.35 -10.54 -1.93
CA TYR A 58 -0.68 -10.07 -0.70
C TYR A 58 -0.67 -11.13 0.41
N VAL A 59 -1.72 -11.91 0.57
CA VAL A 59 -1.81 -12.93 1.63
C VAL A 59 -1.02 -14.20 1.27
N ALA A 60 -1.12 -14.67 0.03
CA ALA A 60 -0.53 -15.94 -0.39
C ALA A 60 0.89 -15.77 -0.99
N VAL A 61 1.06 -14.80 -1.90
CA VAL A 61 2.33 -14.64 -2.63
C VAL A 61 3.39 -13.95 -1.78
N SER A 62 3.03 -12.97 -0.94
CA SER A 62 4.02 -12.22 -0.15
C SER A 62 4.85 -13.11 0.80
N PRO A 63 4.27 -14.02 1.60
CA PRO A 63 5.09 -14.94 2.42
C PRO A 63 5.93 -15.89 1.57
N LEU A 64 5.36 -16.41 0.47
CA LEU A 64 6.05 -17.31 -0.44
C LEU A 64 7.27 -16.65 -1.08
N THR A 65 7.09 -15.48 -1.68
CA THR A 65 8.20 -14.75 -2.32
C THR A 65 9.21 -14.26 -1.30
N THR A 66 8.80 -13.84 -0.10
CA THR A 66 9.71 -13.48 0.99
C THR A 66 10.59 -14.68 1.37
N ALA A 67 10.03 -15.88 1.49
CA ALA A 67 10.78 -17.09 1.78
C ALA A 67 11.74 -17.49 0.62
N LEU A 68 11.31 -17.37 -0.63
CA LEU A 68 12.11 -17.67 -1.82
C LEU A 68 13.25 -16.67 -1.99
N THR A 69 12.97 -15.38 -1.79
CA THR A 69 13.93 -14.28 -2.05
C THR A 69 14.75 -13.88 -0.83
N ALA A 70 14.58 -14.56 0.32
CA ALA A 70 15.24 -14.22 1.59
C ALA A 70 16.78 -14.08 1.48
N ARG A 71 17.41 -14.85 0.58
CA ARG A 71 18.86 -14.85 0.35
C ARG A 71 19.29 -13.98 -0.84
N LEU A 72 18.35 -13.40 -1.57
CA LEU A 72 18.66 -12.52 -2.68
C LEU A 72 19.04 -11.11 -2.18
N LYS A 73 19.98 -10.48 -2.87
CA LYS A 73 20.31 -9.08 -2.62
C LYS A 73 19.08 -8.22 -2.86
N ARG A 74 18.78 -7.33 -1.92
CA ARG A 74 17.56 -6.48 -1.94
C ARG A 74 17.49 -5.58 -3.18
N LYS A 75 18.62 -4.99 -3.59
CA LYS A 75 18.65 -4.05 -4.71
C LYS A 75 18.19 -4.68 -6.04
N PRO A 76 18.75 -5.80 -6.55
CA PRO A 76 18.27 -6.42 -7.77
C PRO A 76 16.82 -6.93 -7.64
N LEU A 77 16.40 -7.36 -6.45
CA LEU A 77 15.02 -7.79 -6.21
C LEU A 77 14.04 -6.63 -6.40
N LEU A 78 14.30 -5.45 -5.80
CA LEU A 78 13.46 -4.27 -5.94
C LEU A 78 13.41 -3.78 -7.39
N ILE A 79 14.55 -3.74 -8.09
CA ILE A 79 14.60 -3.35 -9.51
C ILE A 79 13.81 -4.35 -10.36
N GLY A 80 14.00 -5.66 -10.14
CA GLY A 80 13.31 -6.70 -10.92
C GLY A 80 11.79 -6.64 -10.75
N THR A 81 11.31 -6.41 -9.53
CA THR A 81 9.87 -6.26 -9.27
C THR A 81 9.30 -4.98 -9.90
N ASP A 82 10.05 -3.86 -9.92
CA ASP A 82 9.62 -2.65 -10.62
C ASP A 82 9.56 -2.85 -12.13
N LEU A 83 10.54 -3.56 -12.71
CA LEU A 83 10.54 -3.88 -14.14
C LEU A 83 9.37 -4.79 -14.53
N ILE A 84 9.03 -5.79 -13.70
CA ILE A 84 7.85 -6.63 -13.92
C ILE A 84 6.59 -5.76 -13.88
N ARG A 85 6.45 -4.87 -12.88
CA ARG A 85 5.30 -3.96 -12.79
C ARG A 85 5.21 -3.02 -14.00
N ALA A 86 6.33 -2.48 -14.45
CA ALA A 86 6.38 -1.64 -15.65
C ALA A 86 5.98 -2.41 -16.90
N GLY A 87 6.47 -3.64 -17.09
CA GLY A 87 6.11 -4.50 -18.20
C GLY A 87 4.63 -4.87 -18.23
N VAL A 88 4.05 -5.20 -17.06
CA VAL A 88 2.62 -5.46 -16.93
C VAL A 88 1.80 -4.19 -17.25
N ALA A 89 2.17 -3.04 -16.69
CA ALA A 89 1.48 -1.78 -16.96
C ALA A 89 1.53 -1.40 -18.44
N LEU A 90 2.64 -1.70 -19.12
CA LEU A 90 2.80 -1.48 -20.56
C LEU A 90 1.89 -2.41 -21.39
N SER A 91 1.58 -3.60 -20.89
CA SER A 91 0.74 -4.58 -21.59
C SER A 91 -0.76 -4.29 -21.45
N LEU A 92 -1.18 -3.61 -20.37
CA LEU A 92 -2.61 -3.35 -20.08
C LEU A 92 -3.37 -2.58 -21.17
N PRO A 93 -2.81 -1.57 -21.86
CA PRO A 93 -3.52 -0.88 -22.95
C PRO A 93 -3.90 -1.77 -24.16
N PHE A 94 -3.29 -2.94 -24.30
CA PHE A 94 -3.50 -3.87 -25.41
C PHE A 94 -4.43 -5.04 -25.05
N VAL A 95 -5.02 -5.00 -23.88
CA VAL A 95 -5.96 -6.02 -23.39
C VAL A 95 -7.31 -5.86 -24.10
N THR A 96 -7.86 -6.98 -24.54
CA THR A 96 -9.16 -7.05 -25.21
C THR A 96 -10.18 -7.90 -24.47
N GLU A 97 -9.72 -8.71 -23.50
CA GLU A 97 -10.55 -9.67 -22.79
C GLU A 97 -10.39 -9.53 -21.27
N VAL A 98 -11.47 -9.71 -20.53
CA VAL A 98 -11.49 -9.55 -19.06
C VAL A 98 -10.49 -10.47 -18.34
N TRP A 99 -10.35 -11.73 -18.78
CA TRP A 99 -9.40 -12.67 -18.15
C TRP A 99 -7.95 -12.20 -18.25
N GLN A 100 -7.59 -11.46 -19.32
CA GLN A 100 -6.24 -10.90 -19.47
C GLN A 100 -5.98 -9.85 -18.38
N ILE A 101 -6.99 -9.02 -18.03
CA ILE A 101 -6.92 -8.09 -16.89
C ILE A 101 -6.56 -8.87 -15.63
N TYR A 102 -7.26 -9.97 -15.34
CA TYR A 102 -7.04 -10.75 -14.12
C TYR A 102 -5.63 -11.34 -14.04
N VAL A 103 -5.12 -11.90 -15.13
CA VAL A 103 -3.76 -12.43 -15.21
C VAL A 103 -2.71 -11.33 -14.99
N LEU A 104 -2.86 -10.20 -15.68
CA LEU A 104 -1.92 -9.09 -15.58
C LEU A 104 -1.94 -8.46 -14.18
N ILE A 105 -3.13 -8.28 -13.59
CA ILE A 105 -3.27 -7.79 -12.22
C ILE A 105 -2.67 -8.77 -11.21
N PHE A 106 -2.86 -10.08 -11.39
CA PHE A 106 -2.21 -11.06 -10.52
C PHE A 106 -0.67 -10.97 -10.59
N LEU A 107 -0.09 -10.84 -11.77
CA LEU A 107 1.35 -10.66 -11.94
C LEU A 107 1.84 -9.35 -11.32
N LEU A 108 1.15 -8.24 -11.56
CA LEU A 108 1.49 -6.93 -11.01
C LEU A 108 1.41 -6.93 -9.48
N GLN A 109 0.34 -7.50 -8.92
CA GLN A 109 0.15 -7.55 -7.48
C GLN A 109 1.11 -8.54 -6.80
N SER A 110 1.49 -9.62 -7.47
CA SER A 110 2.54 -10.54 -7.00
C SER A 110 3.90 -9.85 -6.92
N ALA A 111 4.24 -9.05 -7.93
CA ALA A 111 5.46 -8.23 -7.91
C ALA A 111 5.40 -7.17 -6.79
N SER A 112 4.26 -6.50 -6.60
CA SER A 112 4.04 -5.52 -5.53
C SER A 112 4.09 -6.15 -4.14
N ALA A 113 3.49 -7.33 -3.96
CA ALA A 113 3.52 -8.12 -2.73
C ALA A 113 4.92 -8.61 -2.37
N THR A 114 5.82 -8.72 -3.36
CA THR A 114 7.24 -9.02 -3.18
C THR A 114 8.04 -7.75 -2.86
N PHE A 115 7.76 -6.65 -3.56
CA PHE A 115 8.46 -5.37 -3.40
C PHE A 115 8.29 -4.80 -1.99
N THR A 116 7.05 -4.74 -1.49
CA THR A 116 6.72 -4.06 -0.22
C THR A 116 7.53 -4.57 0.97
N PRO A 117 7.56 -5.87 1.32
CA PRO A 117 8.35 -6.35 2.44
C PRO A 117 9.87 -6.24 2.18
N ALA A 118 10.31 -6.40 0.92
CA ALA A 118 11.72 -6.23 0.57
C ALA A 118 12.17 -4.77 0.77
N PHE A 119 11.34 -3.80 0.40
CA PHE A 119 11.58 -2.38 0.60
C PHE A 119 11.61 -2.02 2.09
N GLN A 120 10.61 -2.45 2.85
CA GLN A 120 10.54 -2.21 4.29
C GLN A 120 11.75 -2.79 5.04
N ALA A 121 12.25 -3.96 4.62
CA ALA A 121 13.42 -4.58 5.21
C ALA A 121 14.74 -3.82 4.93
N VAL A 122 14.78 -2.90 3.96
CA VAL A 122 15.95 -2.04 3.70
C VAL A 122 15.99 -0.85 4.64
N ILE A 123 14.85 -0.32 5.08
CA ILE A 123 14.76 0.91 5.87
C ILE A 123 15.63 0.84 7.13
N PRO A 124 15.55 -0.18 8.02
CA PRO A 124 16.36 -0.24 9.22
C PRO A 124 17.87 -0.41 8.94
N SER A 125 18.24 -0.96 7.79
CA SER A 125 19.65 -1.06 7.40
C SER A 125 20.23 0.30 6.93
N VAL A 126 19.39 1.22 6.46
CA VAL A 126 19.77 2.57 6.03
C VAL A 126 19.64 3.58 7.17
N LEU A 127 18.68 3.36 8.06
CA LEU A 127 18.37 4.19 9.23
C LEU A 127 18.35 3.30 10.48
N PRO A 128 19.52 3.04 11.08
CA PRO A 128 19.63 2.12 12.23
C PRO A 128 19.11 2.72 13.54
N ASP A 129 18.96 4.03 13.63
CA ASP A 129 18.40 4.72 14.79
C ASP A 129 16.87 4.52 14.83
N GLU A 130 16.35 4.08 15.99
CA GLU A 130 14.93 3.74 16.17
C GLU A 130 14.00 4.94 15.94
N GLY A 131 14.40 6.13 16.40
CA GLY A 131 13.64 7.36 16.18
C GLY A 131 13.60 7.75 14.69
N GLN A 132 14.69 7.54 13.95
CA GLN A 132 14.72 7.76 12.50
C GLN A 132 13.87 6.72 11.76
N TYR A 133 13.92 5.45 12.18
CA TYR A 133 13.11 4.38 11.64
C TYR A 133 11.60 4.67 11.80
N THR A 134 11.17 5.05 13.00
CA THR A 134 9.77 5.43 13.27
C THR A 134 9.32 6.59 12.40
N ARG A 135 10.16 7.62 12.23
CA ARG A 135 9.88 8.76 11.35
C ARG A 135 9.79 8.34 9.87
N ALA A 136 10.62 7.39 9.46
CA ALA A 136 10.58 6.83 8.11
C ALA A 136 9.28 6.06 7.84
N LEU A 137 8.82 5.23 8.80
CA LEU A 137 7.54 4.53 8.69
C LEU A 137 6.35 5.49 8.61
N SER A 138 6.36 6.55 9.43
CA SER A 138 5.31 7.59 9.38
C SER A 138 5.31 8.33 8.04
N LEU A 139 6.47 8.61 7.45
CA LEU A 139 6.58 9.18 6.11
C LEU A 139 6.06 8.23 5.04
N SER A 140 6.36 6.93 5.13
CA SER A 140 5.82 5.93 4.23
C SER A 140 4.30 5.85 4.34
N ARG A 141 3.74 5.90 5.55
CA ARG A 141 2.27 5.94 5.75
C ARG A 141 1.66 7.17 5.09
N LEU A 142 2.26 8.35 5.32
CA LEU A 142 1.83 9.60 4.69
C LEU A 142 1.86 9.50 3.15
N ALA A 143 2.87 8.82 2.58
CA ALA A 143 2.95 8.62 1.14
C ALA A 143 1.78 7.77 0.60
N TYR A 144 1.34 6.73 1.33
CA TYR A 144 0.15 5.95 0.97
C TYR A 144 -1.14 6.77 1.08
N ASP A 145 -1.28 7.57 2.14
CA ASP A 145 -2.46 8.42 2.33
C ASP A 145 -2.52 9.52 1.25
N LEU A 146 -1.37 10.12 0.90
CA LEU A 146 -1.27 11.08 -0.20
C LEU A 146 -1.56 10.43 -1.56
N GLU A 147 -1.10 9.21 -1.80
CA GLU A 147 -1.39 8.49 -3.05
C GLU A 147 -2.90 8.33 -3.24
N SER A 148 -3.62 7.91 -2.20
CA SER A 148 -5.08 7.72 -2.28
C SER A 148 -5.87 9.01 -2.59
N LEU A 149 -5.35 10.17 -2.19
CA LEU A 149 -5.96 11.48 -2.44
C LEU A 149 -5.48 12.12 -3.75
N VAL A 150 -4.17 12.14 -3.95
CA VAL A 150 -3.54 12.87 -5.06
C VAL A 150 -3.69 12.12 -6.39
N SER A 151 -3.65 10.80 -6.38
CA SER A 151 -3.65 10.04 -7.63
C SER A 151 -4.95 10.18 -8.44
N PRO A 152 -6.16 10.12 -7.84
CA PRO A 152 -7.40 10.39 -8.60
C PRO A 152 -7.45 11.83 -9.14
N MET A 153 -6.96 12.80 -8.37
CA MET A 153 -6.90 14.19 -8.81
C MET A 153 -5.92 14.38 -9.97
N LEU A 154 -4.75 13.76 -9.88
CA LEU A 154 -3.75 13.75 -10.94
C LEU A 154 -4.28 13.06 -12.19
N ALA A 155 -4.93 11.91 -12.04
CA ALA A 155 -5.56 11.20 -13.14
C ALA A 155 -6.64 12.05 -13.81
N ALA A 156 -7.53 12.68 -13.04
CA ALA A 156 -8.56 13.57 -13.55
C ALA A 156 -7.96 14.76 -14.34
N ALA A 157 -6.92 15.39 -13.79
CA ALA A 157 -6.22 16.48 -14.47
C ALA A 157 -5.55 16.01 -15.79
N LEU A 158 -4.91 14.84 -15.79
CA LEU A 158 -4.30 14.29 -17.00
C LEU A 158 -5.35 13.91 -18.06
N LEU A 159 -6.49 13.38 -17.66
CA LEU A 159 -7.58 13.00 -18.56
C LEU A 159 -8.21 14.20 -19.31
N THR A 160 -7.96 15.45 -18.88
CA THR A 160 -8.37 16.64 -19.63
C THR A 160 -7.54 16.86 -20.90
N VAL A 161 -6.34 16.26 -20.99
CA VAL A 161 -5.37 16.51 -22.08
C VAL A 161 -4.90 15.23 -22.77
N VAL A 162 -5.07 14.06 -22.13
CA VAL A 162 -4.66 12.76 -22.68
C VAL A 162 -5.75 11.72 -22.52
N SER A 163 -5.74 10.69 -23.35
CA SER A 163 -6.64 9.54 -23.20
C SER A 163 -6.26 8.69 -21.98
N PHE A 164 -7.20 7.90 -21.45
CA PHE A 164 -6.94 7.06 -20.29
C PHE A 164 -5.87 5.98 -20.56
N HIS A 165 -5.69 5.54 -21.81
CA HIS A 165 -4.60 4.64 -22.19
C HIS A 165 -3.22 5.23 -21.88
N ASN A 166 -3.07 6.55 -21.97
CA ASN A 166 -1.82 7.23 -21.63
C ASN A 166 -1.53 7.26 -20.11
N LEU A 167 -2.52 7.04 -19.25
CA LEU A 167 -2.28 6.89 -17.81
C LEU A 167 -1.43 5.63 -17.50
N PHE A 168 -1.58 4.57 -18.30
CA PHE A 168 -0.70 3.40 -18.19
C PHE A 168 0.76 3.76 -18.52
N ALA A 169 0.99 4.63 -19.52
CA ALA A 169 2.35 5.11 -19.79
C ALA A 169 2.90 5.90 -18.61
N GLY A 170 2.10 6.74 -17.95
CA GLY A 170 2.48 7.42 -16.70
C GLY A 170 2.87 6.44 -15.60
N THR A 171 2.13 5.33 -15.47
CA THR A 171 2.45 4.23 -14.53
C THR A 171 3.78 3.56 -14.88
N VAL A 172 4.04 3.26 -16.15
CA VAL A 172 5.30 2.69 -16.64
C VAL A 172 6.46 3.61 -16.28
N VAL A 173 6.34 4.92 -16.58
CA VAL A 173 7.35 5.93 -16.22
C VAL A 173 7.59 5.94 -14.71
N GLY A 174 6.52 5.86 -13.90
CA GLY A 174 6.61 5.79 -12.44
C GLY A 174 7.45 4.59 -11.95
N PHE A 175 7.18 3.40 -12.45
CA PHE A 175 7.93 2.20 -12.06
C PHE A 175 9.37 2.20 -12.58
N LEU A 176 9.63 2.69 -13.79
CA LEU A 176 10.98 2.83 -14.33
C LEU A 176 11.80 3.88 -13.57
N ALA A 177 11.18 4.99 -13.20
CA ALA A 177 11.81 6.02 -12.37
C ALA A 177 12.13 5.47 -10.97
N SER A 178 11.22 4.71 -10.36
CA SER A 178 11.47 3.98 -9.10
C SER A 178 12.65 3.03 -9.23
N ALA A 179 12.66 2.16 -10.24
CA ALA A 179 13.76 1.24 -10.51
C ALA A 179 15.10 1.97 -10.68
N THR A 180 15.09 3.11 -11.37
CA THR A 180 16.29 3.94 -11.58
C THR A 180 16.78 4.56 -10.27
N LEU A 181 15.89 5.10 -9.44
CA LEU A 181 16.25 5.64 -8.12
C LEU A 181 16.81 4.56 -7.20
N VAL A 182 16.24 3.36 -7.23
CA VAL A 182 16.78 2.19 -6.51
C VAL A 182 18.15 1.82 -7.07
N LEU A 183 18.33 1.84 -8.39
CA LEU A 183 19.61 1.51 -9.05
C LEU A 183 20.73 2.48 -8.64
N VAL A 184 20.47 3.77 -8.55
CA VAL A 184 21.47 4.78 -8.15
C VAL A 184 21.61 4.93 -6.63
N SER A 185 20.81 4.24 -5.85
CA SER A 185 20.89 4.21 -4.39
C SER A 185 22.03 3.30 -3.93
N ARG A 186 22.71 3.70 -2.85
CA ARG A 186 23.79 2.91 -2.24
C ARG A 186 23.21 2.11 -1.08
N PHE A 187 23.10 0.80 -1.26
CA PHE A 187 22.60 -0.09 -0.20
C PHE A 187 23.78 -0.51 0.71
N PRO A 188 23.55 -0.63 2.03
CA PRO A 188 24.49 -1.27 2.92
C PRO A 188 24.79 -2.71 2.48
N ARG A 189 25.90 -3.27 2.98
CA ARG A 189 26.23 -4.66 2.68
C ARG A 189 25.12 -5.59 3.15
N PHE A 190 24.63 -6.42 2.24
CA PHE A 190 23.62 -7.41 2.55
C PHE A 190 24.32 -8.67 3.11
N GLU A 191 24.03 -8.98 4.36
CA GLU A 191 24.39 -10.27 4.95
C GLU A 191 23.21 -11.22 4.75
N ALA A 192 23.46 -12.28 3.97
CA ALA A 192 22.43 -13.28 3.74
C ALA A 192 22.16 -14.02 5.06
N PRO A 193 20.89 -14.25 5.43
CA PRO A 193 20.56 -15.04 6.60
C PRO A 193 21.11 -16.46 6.47
N ALA A 194 21.38 -17.10 7.61
CA ALA A 194 21.85 -18.47 7.67
C ALA A 194 20.97 -19.40 6.80
N PRO A 195 21.56 -20.42 6.17
CA PRO A 195 20.79 -21.40 5.41
C PRO A 195 19.72 -22.05 6.31
N ALA A 196 18.48 -22.05 5.85
CA ALA A 196 17.38 -22.72 6.53
C ALA A 196 16.48 -23.41 5.49
N PRO A 197 15.83 -24.53 5.81
CA PRO A 197 14.86 -25.19 4.93
C PRO A 197 13.77 -24.21 4.48
N PHE A 198 13.23 -24.42 3.27
CA PHE A 198 12.23 -23.53 2.69
C PHE A 198 10.99 -23.40 3.59
N PHE A 199 10.47 -24.52 4.10
CA PHE A 199 9.30 -24.52 4.99
C PHE A 199 9.56 -23.78 6.30
N ASP A 200 10.77 -23.85 6.84
CA ASP A 200 11.16 -23.07 8.01
C ASP A 200 11.13 -21.57 7.75
N ARG A 201 11.60 -21.14 6.59
CA ARG A 201 11.56 -19.73 6.18
C ARG A 201 10.12 -19.24 5.95
N LEU A 202 9.30 -20.07 5.30
CA LEU A 202 7.90 -19.78 5.01
C LEU A 202 7.07 -19.64 6.28
N THR A 203 7.25 -20.55 7.25
CA THR A 203 6.44 -20.62 8.47
C THR A 203 7.04 -19.84 9.65
N ARG A 204 8.27 -19.34 9.53
CA ARG A 204 8.96 -18.61 10.63
C ARG A 204 8.14 -17.46 11.17
N GLY A 205 7.58 -16.61 10.27
CA GLY A 205 6.74 -15.48 10.65
C GLY A 205 5.49 -15.93 11.42
N ALA A 206 4.76 -16.90 10.88
CA ALA A 206 3.57 -17.45 11.53
C ALA A 206 3.92 -18.07 12.90
N ARG A 207 4.98 -18.90 12.97
CA ARG A 207 5.44 -19.48 14.24
C ARG A 207 5.84 -18.42 15.27
N ALA A 208 6.53 -17.35 14.85
CA ALA A 208 6.89 -16.25 15.74
C ALA A 208 5.64 -15.53 16.28
N PHE A 209 4.63 -15.32 15.44
CA PHE A 209 3.35 -14.74 15.87
C PHE A 209 2.62 -15.63 16.89
N TRP A 210 2.54 -16.94 16.63
CA TRP A 210 1.89 -17.87 17.56
C TRP A 210 2.70 -18.14 18.83
N ALA A 211 4.00 -17.93 18.81
CA ALA A 211 4.86 -18.09 19.98
C ALA A 211 4.85 -16.88 20.94
N SER A 212 4.51 -15.68 20.43
CA SER A 212 4.53 -14.44 21.23
C SER A 212 3.10 -13.95 21.51
N ARG A 213 2.75 -13.85 22.81
CA ARG A 213 1.46 -13.25 23.23
C ARG A 213 1.34 -11.79 22.83
N GLU A 214 2.45 -11.07 22.77
CA GLU A 214 2.48 -9.66 22.34
C GLU A 214 2.12 -9.54 20.86
N LEU A 215 2.69 -10.40 20.00
CA LEU A 215 2.37 -10.41 18.57
C LEU A 215 0.94 -10.89 18.30
N GLN A 216 0.42 -11.85 19.09
CA GLN A 216 -1.00 -12.25 19.01
C GLN A 216 -1.92 -11.08 19.39
N GLY A 217 -1.58 -10.33 20.44
CA GLY A 217 -2.31 -9.12 20.84
C GLY A 217 -2.27 -8.04 19.75
N LEU A 218 -1.11 -7.85 19.12
CA LEU A 218 -0.96 -6.92 17.99
C LEU A 218 -1.82 -7.36 16.77
N MET A 219 -1.86 -8.67 16.47
CA MET A 219 -2.68 -9.20 15.39
C MET A 219 -4.17 -9.02 15.67
N ALA A 220 -4.61 -9.28 16.90
CA ALA A 220 -6.00 -9.04 17.32
C ALA A 220 -6.38 -7.57 17.20
N LEU A 221 -5.49 -6.66 17.62
CA LEU A 221 -5.67 -5.23 17.47
C LEU A 221 -5.76 -4.81 16.00
N ASN A 222 -4.87 -5.33 15.15
CA ASN A 222 -4.92 -5.08 13.71
C ASN A 222 -6.24 -5.58 13.08
N LEU A 223 -6.76 -6.73 13.53
CA LEU A 223 -8.05 -7.24 13.08
C LEU A 223 -9.20 -6.29 13.44
N VAL A 224 -9.21 -5.77 14.68
CA VAL A 224 -10.18 -4.76 15.11
C VAL A 224 -10.09 -3.51 14.24
N VAL A 225 -8.89 -2.98 14.04
CA VAL A 225 -8.67 -1.79 13.20
C VAL A 225 -9.09 -2.05 11.75
N ALA A 226 -8.73 -3.19 11.17
CA ALA A 226 -9.09 -3.54 9.80
C ALA A 226 -10.60 -3.67 9.61
N THR A 227 -11.29 -4.35 10.54
CA THR A 227 -12.75 -4.52 10.49
C THR A 227 -13.45 -3.16 10.62
N THR A 228 -13.00 -2.33 11.56
CA THR A 228 -13.57 -1.00 11.80
C THR A 228 -13.33 -0.07 10.61
N THR A 229 -12.12 -0.11 10.02
CA THR A 229 -11.80 0.64 8.79
C THR A 229 -12.65 0.20 7.61
N ALA A 230 -12.81 -1.11 7.42
CA ALA A 230 -13.66 -1.65 6.36
C ALA A 230 -15.12 -1.19 6.54
N MET A 231 -15.62 -1.19 7.79
CA MET A 231 -16.95 -0.68 8.11
C MET A 231 -17.10 0.81 7.75
N VAL A 232 -16.12 1.65 8.06
CA VAL A 232 -16.14 3.07 7.67
C VAL A 232 -16.18 3.21 6.15
N ILE A 233 -15.32 2.52 5.42
CA ILE A 233 -15.22 2.68 3.95
C ILE A 233 -16.49 2.19 3.25
N VAL A 234 -17.02 1.03 3.65
CA VAL A 234 -18.18 0.41 2.99
C VAL A 234 -19.48 1.09 3.43
N ASN A 235 -19.69 1.24 4.73
CA ASN A 235 -20.97 1.70 5.25
C ASN A 235 -21.17 3.22 5.16
N THR A 236 -20.11 4.03 5.08
CA THR A 236 -20.28 5.48 4.88
C THR A 236 -21.08 5.79 3.62
N THR A 237 -20.80 5.09 2.52
CA THR A 237 -21.54 5.27 1.27
C THR A 237 -23.00 4.83 1.41
N VAL A 238 -23.24 3.67 2.03
CA VAL A 238 -24.60 3.13 2.24
C VAL A 238 -25.40 4.05 3.15
N LEU A 239 -24.82 4.47 4.27
CA LEU A 239 -25.47 5.37 5.24
C LEU A 239 -25.83 6.71 4.58
N VAL A 240 -24.86 7.33 3.87
CA VAL A 240 -25.06 8.67 3.31
C VAL A 240 -26.06 8.67 2.16
N LEU A 241 -25.95 7.74 1.24
CA LEU A 241 -26.81 7.67 0.06
C LEU A 241 -28.13 6.96 0.35
N GLY A 242 -28.11 5.87 1.12
CA GLY A 242 -29.28 5.04 1.40
C GLY A 242 -30.14 5.61 2.53
N ASP A 243 -29.59 5.70 3.75
CA ASP A 243 -30.36 6.03 4.93
C ASP A 243 -30.61 7.55 5.09
N LEU A 244 -29.58 8.36 4.78
CA LEU A 244 -29.68 9.82 4.90
C LEU A 244 -30.16 10.54 3.64
N GLY A 245 -30.26 9.84 2.50
CA GLY A 245 -30.70 10.39 1.22
C GLY A 245 -29.82 11.56 0.71
N ARG A 246 -28.54 11.60 1.14
CA ARG A 246 -27.58 12.65 0.79
C ARG A 246 -26.91 12.38 -0.54
N THR A 247 -26.06 13.32 -0.97
CA THR A 247 -25.37 13.26 -2.26
C THR A 247 -24.09 12.42 -2.23
N GLN A 248 -23.61 12.01 -3.40
CA GLN A 248 -22.29 11.37 -3.53
C GLN A 248 -21.15 12.28 -3.05
N SER A 249 -21.31 13.60 -3.19
CA SER A 249 -20.33 14.57 -2.69
C SER A 249 -20.23 14.56 -1.16
N ASP A 250 -21.34 14.35 -0.45
CA ASP A 250 -21.35 14.25 1.01
C ASP A 250 -20.61 12.96 1.48
N ALA A 251 -20.82 11.84 0.79
CA ALA A 251 -20.08 10.61 1.04
C ALA A 251 -18.57 10.79 0.81
N ALA A 252 -18.21 11.45 -0.29
CA ALA A 252 -16.81 11.75 -0.60
C ALA A 252 -16.17 12.67 0.46
N LEU A 253 -16.89 13.67 0.97
CA LEU A 253 -16.42 14.56 2.03
C LEU A 253 -16.16 13.81 3.34
N LEU A 254 -17.02 12.87 3.73
CA LEU A 254 -16.82 12.06 4.93
C LEU A 254 -15.61 11.13 4.79
N LEU A 255 -15.42 10.50 3.63
CA LEU A 255 -14.23 9.69 3.37
C LEU A 255 -12.95 10.55 3.31
N ALA A 256 -13.03 11.75 2.77
CA ALA A 256 -11.93 12.72 2.79
C ALA A 256 -11.59 13.17 4.22
N ALA A 257 -12.58 13.38 5.09
CA ALA A 257 -12.37 13.70 6.49
C ALA A 257 -11.68 12.54 7.23
N TYR A 258 -12.07 11.29 6.95
CA TYR A 258 -11.39 10.11 7.46
C TYR A 258 -9.92 10.05 7.02
N GLY A 259 -9.64 10.25 5.74
CA GLY A 259 -8.28 10.30 5.19
C GLY A 259 -7.45 11.44 5.79
N GLY A 260 -8.05 12.62 5.93
CA GLY A 260 -7.44 13.79 6.58
C GLY A 260 -7.05 13.51 8.03
N GLY A 261 -7.94 12.86 8.80
CA GLY A 261 -7.64 12.40 10.15
C GLY A 261 -6.46 11.44 10.21
N SER A 262 -6.39 10.46 9.30
CA SER A 262 -5.26 9.54 9.17
C SER A 262 -3.94 10.28 8.92
N MET A 263 -3.95 11.31 8.05
CA MET A 263 -2.77 12.14 7.79
C MET A 263 -2.30 12.91 9.04
N ILE A 264 -3.23 13.51 9.78
CA ILE A 264 -2.91 14.23 11.03
C ILE A 264 -2.24 13.28 12.03
N VAL A 265 -2.79 12.07 12.20
CA VAL A 265 -2.21 11.05 13.07
C VAL A 265 -0.81 10.66 12.59
N ALA A 266 -0.63 10.39 11.30
CA ALA A 266 0.67 10.03 10.74
C ALA A 266 1.74 11.11 10.98
N LEU A 267 1.37 12.39 10.89
CA LEU A 267 2.27 13.53 11.12
C LEU A 267 2.62 13.73 12.60
N THR A 268 1.69 13.44 13.50
CA THR A 268 1.86 13.65 14.96
C THR A 268 2.45 12.45 15.68
N MET A 269 2.29 11.24 15.12
CA MET A 269 2.69 9.98 15.73
C MET A 269 4.14 9.95 16.23
N PRO A 270 5.18 10.41 15.47
CA PRO A 270 6.55 10.38 15.96
C PRO A 270 6.77 11.17 17.25
N LYS A 271 6.10 12.33 17.39
CA LYS A 271 6.16 13.15 18.61
C LYS A 271 5.40 12.51 19.76
N LEU A 272 4.27 11.87 19.45
CA LEU A 272 3.45 11.20 20.46
C LEU A 272 4.19 10.01 21.08
N LEU A 273 4.90 9.23 20.26
CA LEU A 273 5.69 8.08 20.71
C LEU A 273 6.97 8.47 21.49
N GLU A 274 7.45 9.71 21.38
CA GLU A 274 8.49 10.25 22.25
C GLU A 274 7.96 10.49 23.69
N ALA A 275 6.67 10.78 23.85
CA ALA A 275 6.04 11.14 25.13
C ALA A 275 5.22 10.02 25.78
N VAL A 276 4.68 9.10 24.99
CA VAL A 276 3.74 8.06 25.43
C VAL A 276 4.22 6.69 24.92
N SER A 277 4.13 5.65 25.75
CA SER A 277 4.54 4.30 25.35
C SER A 277 3.64 3.76 24.22
N ASP A 278 4.25 3.07 23.26
CA ASP A 278 3.62 2.43 22.10
C ASP A 278 2.36 1.65 22.48
N ARG A 279 2.45 0.86 23.58
CA ARG A 279 1.34 0.05 24.08
C ARG A 279 0.11 0.90 24.42
N ARG A 280 0.30 2.07 25.07
CA ARG A 280 -0.82 2.95 25.42
C ARG A 280 -1.45 3.56 24.17
N VAL A 281 -0.63 4.03 23.24
CA VAL A 281 -1.09 4.61 21.97
C VAL A 281 -1.89 3.58 21.17
N MET A 282 -1.38 2.36 21.07
CA MET A 282 -2.04 1.28 20.34
C MET A 282 -3.38 0.87 20.98
N LEU A 283 -3.42 0.71 22.30
CA LEU A 283 -4.65 0.34 23.00
C LEU A 283 -5.70 1.46 22.95
N THR A 284 -5.30 2.70 23.16
CA THR A 284 -6.24 3.84 23.08
C THR A 284 -6.79 4.01 21.67
N GLY A 285 -5.97 3.93 20.64
CA GLY A 285 -6.43 4.01 19.25
C GLY A 285 -7.33 2.84 18.85
N GLY A 286 -6.96 1.61 19.25
CA GLY A 286 -7.73 0.40 18.96
C GLY A 286 -9.09 0.34 19.66
N ILE A 287 -9.23 1.00 20.82
CA ILE A 287 -10.52 1.09 21.55
C ILE A 287 -11.32 2.29 21.08
N ALA A 288 -10.69 3.44 20.86
CA ALA A 288 -11.37 4.67 20.50
C ALA A 288 -12.16 4.54 19.19
N LEU A 289 -11.61 3.92 18.18
CA LEU A 289 -12.26 3.80 16.87
C LEU A 289 -13.56 3.00 16.90
N PRO A 290 -13.62 1.75 17.43
CA PRO A 290 -14.90 1.04 17.53
C PRO A 290 -15.90 1.71 18.49
N VAL A 291 -15.44 2.33 19.58
CA VAL A 291 -16.34 3.06 20.50
C VAL A 291 -16.99 4.26 19.82
N LEU A 292 -16.23 5.03 19.05
CA LEU A 292 -16.76 6.17 18.29
C LEU A 292 -17.76 5.74 17.21
N LEU A 293 -17.49 4.58 16.54
CA LEU A 293 -18.45 4.05 15.57
C LEU A 293 -19.74 3.56 16.22
N LEU A 294 -19.65 2.89 17.38
CA LEU A 294 -20.83 2.46 18.12
C LEU A 294 -21.65 3.66 18.62
N ALA A 295 -20.97 4.71 19.09
CA ALA A 295 -21.64 5.95 19.50
C ALA A 295 -22.34 6.65 18.32
N GLY A 296 -21.71 6.65 17.13
CA GLY A 296 -22.30 7.20 15.91
C GLY A 296 -23.45 6.37 15.32
N ALA A 297 -23.45 5.04 15.57
CA ALA A 297 -24.54 4.17 15.12
C ALA A 297 -25.79 4.24 16.00
N GLY A 298 -25.69 4.86 17.17
CA GLY A 298 -26.84 5.06 18.12
C GLY A 298 -27.54 6.43 17.99
N VAL A 299 -27.11 7.27 17.03
CA VAL A 299 -27.68 8.56 16.69
C VAL A 299 -28.38 8.50 15.34
#